data_a8a7a7a1f505548e442e4ca0645c0358
#
_entry.id   a8a7a7a1f505548e442e4ca0645c0358
#
_cell.length_a   1.000
_cell.length_b   1.000
_cell.length_c   1.000
_cell.angle_alpha   90.00
_cell.angle_beta   90.00
_cell.angle_gamma   90.00
#
_symmetry.space_group_name_H-M   'P 1'
#
loop_
_entity.id
_entity.type
_entity.pdbx_description
1 polymer ?
#
loop_
_entity_poly.entity_id
_entity_poly.type
_entity_poly.pdbx_seq_one_letter_code
_entity_poly.pdbx_strand_id
1 'polypeptide(L)'
;ISVYRFSANGAVAAISCRGGYPVYMRKTGKMGDFILEYRQALDKAKRYLEKIGLAGFKETYYFTDEGVCVINFAYLDGRTVCYTDLVKVGVAMDSGEIMLLETSGYLSNHTDRAFESPAVTIEKAAEKVNKKLKIRNMELTLIPTDSGGEVRCYEFLCETEDEQEILIYINAVTGEEERILILLKSDGGTLVK
;
A
#
# COMPACT_ATOMS: atom_id res chain seq x y z
N ILE A 1 -3.41 -5.65 18.92
CA ILE A 1 -3.06 -7.07 18.68
C ILE A 1 -2.09 -7.53 19.77
N SER A 2 -2.45 -8.58 20.55
CA SER A 2 -1.52 -9.23 21.48
C SER A 2 -0.58 -10.15 20.70
N VAL A 3 0.72 -10.13 21.01
CA VAL A 3 1.74 -10.82 20.21
C VAL A 3 2.74 -11.60 21.09
N TYR A 4 3.24 -12.70 20.54
CA TYR A 4 4.48 -13.35 20.99
C TYR A 4 5.64 -12.79 20.17
N ARG A 5 6.73 -12.40 20.85
CA ARG A 5 7.93 -11.86 20.22
C ARG A 5 9.07 -12.87 20.26
N PHE A 6 9.85 -12.89 19.19
CA PHE A 6 11.02 -13.77 19.02
C PHE A 6 12.21 -12.93 18.57
N SER A 7 13.40 -13.35 18.97
CA SER A 7 14.65 -12.74 18.55
C SER A 7 15.66 -13.84 18.32
N ALA A 8 16.21 -13.92 17.11
CA ALA A 8 17.26 -14.88 16.76
C ALA A 8 18.05 -14.37 15.53
N ASN A 9 19.36 -14.58 15.55
CA ASN A 9 20.26 -14.35 14.39
C ASN A 9 20.08 -12.99 13.72
N GLY A 10 19.99 -11.90 14.50
CA GLY A 10 19.79 -10.54 13.96
C GLY A 10 18.36 -10.26 13.45
N ALA A 11 17.44 -11.18 13.63
CA ALA A 11 16.04 -11.00 13.31
C ALA A 11 15.18 -10.84 14.57
N VAL A 12 14.20 -9.97 14.50
CA VAL A 12 13.11 -9.82 15.48
C VAL A 12 11.80 -10.05 14.74
N ALA A 13 10.94 -10.89 15.32
CA ALA A 13 9.63 -11.18 14.74
C ALA A 13 8.56 -11.24 15.83
N ALA A 14 7.32 -11.02 15.44
CA ALA A 14 6.17 -11.22 16.30
C ALA A 14 5.05 -11.93 15.53
N ILE A 15 4.37 -12.82 16.24
CA ILE A 15 3.17 -13.50 15.77
C ILE A 15 2.00 -13.16 16.70
N SER A 16 0.81 -13.10 16.13
CA SER A 16 -0.42 -12.87 16.86
C SER A 16 -0.70 -14.02 17.84
N CYS A 17 -1.13 -13.70 19.06
CA CYS A 17 -1.58 -14.70 20.05
C CYS A 17 -2.87 -15.40 19.60
N ARG A 18 -3.63 -14.80 18.67
CA ARG A 18 -4.82 -15.40 18.08
C ARG A 18 -4.51 -15.74 16.62
N GLY A 19 -4.63 -17.01 16.25
CA GLY A 19 -4.44 -17.52 14.90
C GLY A 19 -2.99 -17.68 14.43
N GLY A 20 -1.97 -17.23 15.23
CA GLY A 20 -0.56 -17.43 14.89
C GLY A 20 -0.10 -16.64 13.64
N TYR A 21 -0.81 -15.61 13.23
CA TYR A 21 -0.46 -14.80 12.05
C TYR A 21 0.81 -14.00 12.28
N PRO A 22 1.73 -13.90 11.31
CA PRO A 22 2.89 -13.03 11.42
C PRO A 22 2.42 -11.56 11.46
N VAL A 23 2.85 -10.82 12.47
CA VAL A 23 2.48 -9.40 12.67
C VAL A 23 3.57 -8.49 12.15
N TYR A 24 4.81 -8.81 12.48
CA TYR A 24 5.97 -8.17 11.88
C TYR A 24 7.18 -9.10 11.91
N MET A 25 8.13 -8.84 11.03
CA MET A 25 9.47 -9.38 11.04
C MET A 25 10.42 -8.28 10.54
N ARG A 26 11.53 -8.11 11.22
CA ARG A 26 12.62 -7.22 10.81
C ARG A 26 13.94 -7.92 11.01
N LYS A 27 14.77 -7.90 9.98
CA LYS A 27 16.19 -8.32 10.04
C LYS A 27 17.08 -7.10 9.98
N THR A 28 18.22 -7.19 10.63
CA THR A 28 19.30 -6.20 10.55
C THR A 28 20.49 -6.82 9.85
N GLY A 29 21.15 -6.07 8.99
CA GLY A 29 22.33 -6.52 8.25
C GLY A 29 22.94 -5.34 7.49
N LYS A 30 24.19 -5.49 7.06
CA LYS A 30 24.81 -4.55 6.12
C LYS A 30 24.36 -4.96 4.72
N MET A 31 23.90 -3.98 3.95
CA MET A 31 23.57 -4.15 2.54
C MET A 31 24.83 -3.99 1.70
N GLY A 32 24.96 -4.84 0.68
CA GLY A 32 25.95 -4.70 -0.38
C GLY A 32 25.49 -3.78 -1.50
N ASP A 33 26.20 -3.87 -2.65
CA ASP A 33 25.81 -3.14 -3.85
C ASP A 33 24.47 -3.66 -4.41
N PHE A 34 23.67 -2.77 -4.98
CA PHE A 34 22.39 -3.14 -5.60
C PHE A 34 22.62 -4.00 -6.84
N ILE A 35 22.03 -5.19 -6.84
CA ILE A 35 22.06 -6.12 -7.97
C ILE A 35 20.65 -6.42 -8.50
N LEU A 36 19.62 -6.05 -7.75
CA LEU A 36 18.21 -6.25 -8.14
C LEU A 36 17.60 -4.97 -8.63
N GLU A 37 16.74 -5.10 -9.66
CA GLU A 37 15.81 -4.06 -10.06
C GLU A 37 14.51 -4.17 -9.27
N TYR A 38 13.71 -3.08 -9.26
CA TYR A 38 12.43 -3.03 -8.57
C TYR A 38 11.50 -4.22 -8.92
N ARG A 39 11.41 -4.59 -10.21
CA ARG A 39 10.54 -5.71 -10.65
C ARG A 39 10.92 -7.03 -10.00
N GLN A 40 12.23 -7.29 -9.86
CA GLN A 40 12.73 -8.50 -9.23
C GLN A 40 12.45 -8.50 -7.72
N ALA A 41 12.58 -7.34 -7.05
CA ALA A 41 12.20 -7.17 -5.65
C ALA A 41 10.69 -7.37 -5.46
N LEU A 42 9.85 -6.81 -6.33
CA LEU A 42 8.40 -6.98 -6.33
C LEU A 42 7.98 -8.45 -6.48
N ASP A 43 8.59 -9.18 -7.42
CA ASP A 43 8.30 -10.61 -7.62
C ASP A 43 8.65 -11.44 -6.37
N LYS A 44 9.77 -11.11 -5.71
CA LYS A 44 10.16 -11.78 -4.47
C LYS A 44 9.18 -11.48 -3.33
N ALA A 45 8.77 -10.22 -3.20
CA ALA A 45 7.78 -9.81 -2.20
C ALA A 45 6.42 -10.50 -2.40
N LYS A 46 5.92 -10.57 -3.62
CA LYS A 46 4.67 -11.26 -3.96
C LYS A 46 4.72 -12.75 -3.61
N ARG A 47 5.78 -13.45 -4.04
CA ARG A 47 5.97 -14.87 -3.70
C ARG A 47 6.08 -15.11 -2.20
N TYR A 48 6.69 -14.17 -1.48
CA TYR A 48 6.78 -14.27 -0.03
C TYR A 48 5.41 -14.14 0.63
N LEU A 49 4.58 -13.16 0.22
CA LEU A 49 3.21 -13.00 0.71
C LEU A 49 2.37 -14.27 0.45
N GLU A 50 2.42 -14.81 -0.77
CA GLU A 50 1.74 -16.06 -1.11
C GLU A 50 2.20 -17.24 -0.21
N LYS A 51 3.52 -17.35 0.02
CA LYS A 51 4.10 -18.40 0.87
C LYS A 51 3.61 -18.36 2.31
N ILE A 52 3.35 -17.16 2.85
CA ILE A 52 2.82 -16.99 4.22
C ILE A 52 1.28 -16.94 4.28
N GLY A 53 0.59 -17.25 3.17
CA GLY A 53 -0.86 -17.34 3.10
C GLY A 53 -1.56 -15.99 2.94
N LEU A 54 -0.85 -14.93 2.59
CA LEU A 54 -1.41 -13.60 2.30
C LEU A 54 -1.57 -13.43 0.79
N ALA A 55 -2.80 -13.67 0.30
CA ALA A 55 -3.18 -13.51 -1.10
C ALA A 55 -4.17 -12.34 -1.28
N GLY A 56 -4.37 -11.91 -2.52
CA GLY A 56 -5.35 -10.86 -2.83
C GLY A 56 -4.86 -9.44 -2.57
N PHE A 57 -3.54 -9.23 -2.57
CA PHE A 57 -2.94 -7.91 -2.39
C PHE A 57 -2.44 -7.34 -3.72
N LYS A 58 -2.64 -6.04 -3.89
CA LYS A 58 -2.13 -5.23 -5.00
C LYS A 58 -1.00 -4.35 -4.50
N GLU A 59 0.13 -4.32 -5.22
CA GLU A 59 1.18 -3.33 -4.96
C GLU A 59 0.65 -1.91 -5.20
N THR A 60 1.06 -0.99 -4.34
CA THR A 60 0.64 0.41 -4.42
C THR A 60 1.85 1.32 -4.66
N TYR A 61 2.62 1.62 -3.64
CA TYR A 61 3.82 2.44 -3.73
C TYR A 61 4.99 1.77 -3.01
N TYR A 62 6.19 2.19 -3.35
CA TYR A 62 7.42 1.68 -2.75
C TYR A 62 8.42 2.80 -2.51
N PHE A 63 9.36 2.55 -1.63
CA PHE A 63 10.55 3.37 -1.46
C PHE A 63 11.74 2.46 -1.12
N THR A 64 12.95 2.96 -1.44
CA THR A 64 14.19 2.27 -1.08
C THR A 64 14.92 3.10 -0.04
N ASP A 65 15.25 2.48 1.07
CA ASP A 65 16.00 3.08 2.16
C ASP A 65 17.08 2.11 2.63
N GLU A 66 18.32 2.61 2.78
CA GLU A 66 19.48 1.83 3.21
C GLU A 66 19.65 0.48 2.49
N GLY A 67 19.32 0.41 1.19
CA GLY A 67 19.46 -0.80 0.38
C GLY A 67 18.29 -1.78 0.48
N VAL A 68 17.24 -1.45 1.19
CA VAL A 68 16.02 -2.23 1.30
C VAL A 68 14.90 -1.55 0.53
N CYS A 69 14.35 -2.23 -0.48
CA CYS A 69 13.13 -1.79 -1.19
C CYS A 69 11.91 -2.21 -0.37
N VAL A 70 11.24 -1.25 0.23
CA VAL A 70 9.99 -1.46 1.00
C VAL A 70 8.81 -1.22 0.08
N ILE A 71 8.03 -2.27 -0.16
CA ILE A 71 6.88 -2.26 -1.06
C ILE A 71 5.62 -2.37 -0.22
N ASN A 72 4.67 -1.47 -0.45
CA ASN A 72 3.37 -1.47 0.18
C ASN A 72 2.36 -2.21 -0.69
N PHE A 73 1.57 -3.06 -0.04
CA PHE A 73 0.52 -3.86 -0.65
C PHE A 73 -0.80 -3.56 0.05
N ALA A 74 -1.81 -3.15 -0.71
CA ALA A 74 -3.17 -2.97 -0.23
C ALA A 74 -4.02 -4.19 -0.55
N TYR A 75 -4.90 -4.60 0.36
CA TYR A 75 -5.83 -5.69 0.09
C TYR A 75 -6.81 -5.28 -1.01
N LEU A 76 -7.08 -6.20 -1.95
CA LEU A 76 -8.01 -6.00 -3.04
C LEU A 76 -9.32 -6.73 -2.73
N ASP A 77 -10.34 -5.99 -2.31
CA ASP A 77 -11.68 -6.52 -2.07
C ASP A 77 -12.55 -6.32 -3.32
N GLY A 78 -12.69 -7.39 -4.09
CA GLY A 78 -13.31 -7.34 -5.41
C GLY A 78 -12.54 -6.38 -6.35
N ARG A 79 -13.07 -5.18 -6.56
CA ARG A 79 -12.46 -4.13 -7.39
C ARG A 79 -11.99 -2.92 -6.57
N THR A 80 -12.09 -2.99 -5.24
CA THR A 80 -11.75 -1.88 -4.34
C THR A 80 -10.36 -2.12 -3.73
N VAL A 81 -9.46 -1.18 -3.89
CA VAL A 81 -8.14 -1.18 -3.26
C VAL A 81 -8.27 -0.62 -1.84
N CYS A 82 -8.06 -1.45 -0.82
CA CYS A 82 -8.29 -1.09 0.58
C CYS A 82 -6.99 -0.56 1.22
N TYR A 83 -6.79 0.76 1.22
CA TYR A 83 -5.61 1.39 1.84
C TYR A 83 -5.59 1.33 3.37
N THR A 84 -6.69 0.97 4.00
CA THR A 84 -6.74 0.67 5.43
C THR A 84 -6.13 -0.69 5.77
N ASP A 85 -6.06 -1.61 4.80
CA ASP A 85 -5.63 -2.99 4.93
C ASP A 85 -4.23 -3.18 4.32
N LEU A 86 -3.25 -2.43 4.82
CA LEU A 86 -1.88 -2.45 4.28
C LEU A 86 -1.01 -3.55 4.87
N VAL A 87 -0.20 -4.13 3.99
CA VAL A 87 0.94 -4.99 4.31
C VAL A 87 2.19 -4.37 3.69
N LYS A 88 3.33 -4.42 4.40
CA LYS A 88 4.61 -3.95 3.87
C LYS A 88 5.61 -5.09 3.82
N VAL A 89 6.34 -5.20 2.72
CA VAL A 89 7.43 -6.16 2.55
C VAL A 89 8.68 -5.41 2.12
N GLY A 90 9.75 -5.58 2.87
CA GLY A 90 11.07 -5.03 2.53
C GLY A 90 11.98 -6.11 1.97
N VAL A 91 12.56 -5.84 0.81
CA VAL A 91 13.45 -6.74 0.08
C VAL A 91 14.83 -6.10 -0.02
N ALA A 92 15.87 -6.81 0.40
CA ALA A 92 17.27 -6.38 0.23
C ALA A 92 17.63 -6.34 -1.26
N MET A 93 18.14 -5.20 -1.73
CA MET A 93 18.44 -5.00 -3.16
C MET A 93 19.73 -5.67 -3.63
N ASP A 94 20.57 -6.11 -2.70
CA ASP A 94 21.81 -6.85 -2.97
C ASP A 94 21.59 -8.37 -3.10
N SER A 95 20.66 -8.94 -2.32
CA SER A 95 20.49 -10.40 -2.19
C SER A 95 19.08 -10.88 -2.54
N GLY A 96 18.09 -10.00 -2.42
CA GLY A 96 16.68 -10.35 -2.51
C GLY A 96 16.16 -11.07 -1.27
N GLU A 97 16.87 -10.99 -0.16
CA GLU A 97 16.39 -11.49 1.12
C GLU A 97 15.23 -10.62 1.63
N ILE A 98 14.25 -11.25 2.28
CA ILE A 98 13.17 -10.50 2.94
C ILE A 98 13.70 -9.95 4.27
N MET A 99 13.77 -8.63 4.37
CA MET A 99 14.29 -7.90 5.53
C MET A 99 13.20 -7.36 6.44
N LEU A 100 12.02 -7.08 5.87
CA LEU A 100 10.90 -6.52 6.58
C LEU A 100 9.60 -7.22 6.18
N LEU A 101 8.76 -7.50 7.15
CA LEU A 101 7.34 -7.77 7.00
C LEU A 101 6.58 -6.94 8.04
N GLU A 102 5.53 -6.26 7.63
CA GLU A 102 4.59 -5.61 8.54
C GLU A 102 3.17 -5.86 8.04
N THR A 103 2.36 -6.50 8.87
CA THR A 103 0.97 -6.87 8.56
C THR A 103 -0.02 -6.29 9.57
N SER A 104 0.46 -5.48 10.51
CA SER A 104 -0.37 -4.94 11.60
C SER A 104 -1.55 -4.12 11.07
N GLY A 105 -1.36 -3.37 9.98
CA GLY A 105 -2.43 -2.63 9.31
C GLY A 105 -3.56 -3.56 8.86
N TYR A 106 -3.22 -4.59 8.09
CA TYR A 106 -4.18 -5.59 7.65
C TYR A 106 -4.86 -6.32 8.82
N LEU A 107 -4.09 -6.84 9.76
CA LEU A 107 -4.62 -7.63 10.88
C LEU A 107 -5.48 -6.81 11.86
N SER A 108 -5.34 -5.49 11.89
CA SER A 108 -6.12 -4.61 12.78
C SER A 108 -7.38 -4.08 12.13
N ASN A 109 -7.36 -3.86 10.81
CA ASN A 109 -8.41 -3.11 10.11
C ASN A 109 -9.25 -3.99 9.19
N HIS A 110 -8.69 -5.14 8.73
CA HIS A 110 -9.40 -6.00 7.79
C HIS A 110 -10.66 -6.60 8.42
N THR A 111 -11.76 -6.41 7.74
CA THR A 111 -13.08 -6.97 8.07
C THR A 111 -13.80 -7.36 6.79
N ASP A 112 -14.76 -8.26 6.88
CA ASP A 112 -15.71 -8.53 5.80
C ASP A 112 -16.55 -7.27 5.56
N ARG A 113 -16.42 -6.67 4.39
CA ARG A 113 -17.13 -5.44 4.01
C ARG A 113 -18.21 -5.75 2.97
N ALA A 114 -19.41 -5.30 3.22
CA ALA A 114 -20.47 -5.28 2.22
C ALA A 114 -20.51 -3.89 1.59
N PHE A 115 -19.85 -3.72 0.46
CA PHE A 115 -19.86 -2.44 -0.25
C PHE A 115 -21.17 -2.26 -1.02
N GLU A 116 -21.89 -1.19 -0.72
CA GLU A 116 -22.96 -0.72 -1.58
C GLU A 116 -22.40 -0.25 -2.94
N SER A 117 -23.23 -0.34 -3.98
CA SER A 117 -22.83 0.21 -5.28
C SER A 117 -22.59 1.72 -5.17
N PRO A 118 -21.55 2.27 -5.84
CA PRO A 118 -21.34 3.71 -5.86
C PRO A 118 -22.60 4.45 -6.34
N ALA A 119 -23.00 5.50 -5.62
CA ALA A 119 -24.14 6.33 -6.03
C ALA A 119 -23.76 7.35 -7.12
N VAL A 120 -22.47 7.70 -7.17
CA VAL A 120 -21.89 8.56 -8.21
C VAL A 120 -21.12 7.70 -9.21
N THR A 121 -21.30 7.92 -10.51
CA THR A 121 -20.51 7.21 -11.52
C THR A 121 -19.10 7.80 -11.61
N ILE A 122 -18.16 7.00 -12.10
CA ILE A 122 -16.76 7.43 -12.23
C ILE A 122 -16.61 8.64 -13.18
N GLU A 123 -17.45 8.72 -14.21
CA GLU A 123 -17.46 9.84 -15.15
C GLU A 123 -17.89 11.14 -14.45
N LYS A 124 -18.94 11.09 -13.62
CA LYS A 124 -19.39 12.24 -12.80
C LYS A 124 -18.36 12.63 -11.77
N ALA A 125 -17.69 11.67 -11.15
CA ALA A 125 -16.61 11.94 -10.21
C ALA A 125 -15.42 12.62 -10.94
N ALA A 126 -15.08 12.17 -12.15
CA ALA A 126 -14.02 12.77 -12.98
C ALA A 126 -14.31 14.23 -13.36
N GLU A 127 -15.57 14.63 -13.48
CA GLU A 127 -15.95 16.04 -13.74
C GLU A 127 -15.56 16.99 -12.59
N LYS A 128 -15.36 16.46 -11.36
CA LYS A 128 -14.91 17.22 -10.19
C LYS A 128 -13.40 17.48 -10.21
N VAL A 129 -12.63 16.67 -10.91
CA VAL A 129 -11.19 16.85 -11.07
C VAL A 129 -10.93 18.13 -11.86
N ASN A 130 -9.97 18.94 -11.40
CA ASN A 130 -9.61 20.18 -12.07
C ASN A 130 -9.18 19.90 -13.54
N LYS A 131 -9.80 20.58 -14.48
CA LYS A 131 -9.56 20.41 -15.93
C LYS A 131 -8.14 20.73 -16.41
N LYS A 132 -7.34 21.41 -15.60
CA LYS A 132 -5.91 21.64 -15.87
C LYS A 132 -5.06 20.42 -15.58
N LEU A 133 -5.61 19.41 -14.87
CA LEU A 133 -4.92 18.18 -14.56
C LEU A 133 -5.23 17.12 -15.61
N LYS A 134 -4.22 16.36 -15.97
CA LYS A 134 -4.36 15.23 -16.89
C LYS A 134 -4.55 13.95 -16.08
N ILE A 135 -5.75 13.36 -16.12
CA ILE A 135 -6.02 12.07 -15.48
C ILE A 135 -5.22 10.98 -16.20
N ARG A 136 -4.40 10.25 -15.46
CA ARG A 136 -3.56 9.15 -15.94
C ARG A 136 -4.13 7.77 -15.60
N ASN A 137 -4.74 7.64 -14.43
CA ASN A 137 -5.35 6.41 -13.98
C ASN A 137 -6.55 6.71 -13.07
N MET A 138 -7.45 5.75 -12.98
CA MET A 138 -8.63 5.82 -12.10
C MET A 138 -8.88 4.45 -11.50
N GLU A 139 -9.15 4.41 -10.20
CA GLU A 139 -9.52 3.17 -9.52
C GLU A 139 -10.46 3.42 -8.33
N LEU A 140 -11.13 2.38 -7.89
CA LEU A 140 -12.00 2.43 -6.73
C LEU A 140 -11.20 2.03 -5.50
N THR A 141 -11.21 2.87 -4.47
CA THR A 141 -10.38 2.71 -3.28
C THR A 141 -11.21 2.86 -2.01
N LEU A 142 -10.68 2.33 -0.91
CA LEU A 142 -11.15 2.57 0.44
C LEU A 142 -10.04 3.26 1.20
N ILE A 143 -10.28 4.47 1.67
CA ILE A 143 -9.30 5.27 2.40
C ILE A 143 -9.73 5.52 3.83
N PRO A 144 -8.80 5.69 4.78
CA PRO A 144 -9.14 6.07 6.15
C PRO A 144 -9.60 7.53 6.18
N THR A 145 -10.57 7.83 7.04
CA THR A 145 -10.99 9.19 7.38
C THR A 145 -10.24 9.69 8.61
N ASP A 146 -10.17 11.02 8.79
CA ASP A 146 -9.54 11.64 9.96
C ASP A 146 -10.29 11.33 11.27
N SER A 147 -11.58 10.95 11.17
CA SER A 147 -12.39 10.51 12.30
C SER A 147 -12.17 9.04 12.71
N GLY A 148 -11.28 8.31 12.02
CA GLY A 148 -10.98 6.90 12.30
C GLY A 148 -11.94 5.90 11.64
N GLY A 149 -12.80 6.37 10.72
CA GLY A 149 -13.63 5.53 9.87
C GLY A 149 -12.98 5.23 8.52
N GLU A 150 -13.77 4.72 7.58
CA GLU A 150 -13.37 4.42 6.21
C GLU A 150 -14.36 5.08 5.24
N VAL A 151 -13.87 5.52 4.09
CA VAL A 151 -14.70 6.06 3.02
C VAL A 151 -14.28 5.47 1.67
N ARG A 152 -15.27 5.09 0.88
CA ARG A 152 -15.04 4.56 -0.46
C ARG A 152 -14.99 5.70 -1.46
N CYS A 153 -13.88 5.78 -2.21
CA CYS A 153 -13.61 6.86 -3.13
C CYS A 153 -13.22 6.34 -4.51
N TYR A 154 -13.42 7.16 -5.52
CA TYR A 154 -12.66 7.09 -6.76
C TYR A 154 -11.34 7.81 -6.55
N GLU A 155 -10.25 7.11 -6.73
CA GLU A 155 -8.90 7.67 -6.78
C GLU A 155 -8.56 8.02 -8.21
N PHE A 156 -8.14 9.25 -8.45
CA PHE A 156 -7.64 9.74 -9.72
C PHE A 156 -6.17 10.05 -9.59
N LEU A 157 -5.32 9.28 -10.29
CA LEU A 157 -3.93 9.67 -10.49
C LEU A 157 -3.88 10.72 -11.60
N CYS A 158 -3.50 11.92 -11.23
CA CYS A 158 -3.45 13.08 -12.10
C CYS A 158 -2.01 13.58 -12.25
N GLU A 159 -1.75 14.27 -13.36
CA GLU A 159 -0.49 14.92 -13.65
C GLU A 159 -0.72 16.41 -13.90
N THR A 160 0.10 17.27 -13.31
CA THR A 160 0.14 18.72 -13.57
C THR A 160 0.90 19.03 -14.85
N GLU A 161 0.87 20.31 -15.29
CA GLU A 161 1.68 20.80 -16.41
C GLU A 161 3.19 20.67 -16.18
N ASP A 162 3.63 20.71 -14.90
CA ASP A 162 5.02 20.52 -14.48
C ASP A 162 5.37 19.05 -14.21
N GLU A 163 4.58 18.10 -14.74
CA GLU A 163 4.78 16.65 -14.61
C GLU A 163 4.73 16.12 -13.16
N GLN A 164 4.19 16.90 -12.21
CA GLN A 164 3.97 16.44 -10.85
C GLN A 164 2.75 15.54 -10.77
N GLU A 165 2.87 14.41 -10.10
CA GLU A 165 1.75 13.50 -9.86
C GLU A 165 1.00 13.84 -8.59
N ILE A 166 -0.34 13.79 -8.68
CA ILE A 166 -1.28 14.10 -7.61
C ILE A 166 -2.34 13.01 -7.58
N LEU A 167 -2.69 12.52 -6.39
CA LEU A 167 -3.85 11.66 -6.16
C LEU A 167 -5.01 12.52 -5.65
N ILE A 168 -6.16 12.38 -6.29
CA ILE A 168 -7.41 13.06 -5.90
C ILE A 168 -8.43 11.98 -5.58
N TYR A 169 -9.02 12.08 -4.40
CA TYR A 169 -10.03 11.14 -3.92
C TYR A 169 -11.40 11.79 -3.92
N ILE A 170 -12.32 11.26 -4.71
CA ILE A 170 -13.72 11.72 -4.79
C ILE A 170 -14.61 10.64 -4.17
N ASN A 171 -15.40 11.01 -3.17
CA ASN A 171 -16.34 10.12 -2.50
C ASN A 171 -17.30 9.46 -3.50
N ALA A 172 -17.36 8.14 -3.49
CA ALA A 172 -18.14 7.36 -4.43
C ALA A 172 -19.66 7.43 -4.16
N VAL A 173 -20.09 7.99 -3.01
CA VAL A 173 -21.49 8.17 -2.62
C VAL A 173 -21.92 9.60 -2.79
N THR A 174 -21.17 10.58 -2.25
CA THR A 174 -21.55 12.00 -2.26
C THR A 174 -21.04 12.75 -3.49
N GLY A 175 -19.97 12.29 -4.12
CA GLY A 175 -19.28 13.00 -5.20
C GLY A 175 -18.45 14.20 -4.73
N GLU A 176 -18.21 14.33 -3.42
CA GLU A 176 -17.38 15.38 -2.86
C GLU A 176 -15.90 14.94 -2.84
N GLU A 177 -15.01 15.93 -2.88
CA GLU A 177 -13.57 15.71 -2.74
C GLU A 177 -13.25 15.40 -1.27
N GLU A 178 -12.65 14.26 -1.01
CA GLU A 178 -12.26 13.82 0.34
C GLU A 178 -10.81 14.18 0.66
N ARG A 179 -9.93 14.04 -0.32
CA ARG A 179 -8.49 14.23 -0.10
C ARG A 179 -7.74 14.49 -1.38
N ILE A 180 -6.67 15.27 -1.27
CA ILE A 180 -5.65 15.42 -2.30
C ILE A 180 -4.29 15.07 -1.67
N LEU A 181 -3.51 14.24 -2.36
CA LEU A 181 -2.17 13.87 -1.94
C LEU A 181 -1.19 14.12 -3.08
N ILE A 182 -0.03 14.67 -2.75
CA ILE A 182 1.05 14.92 -3.70
C ILE A 182 2.01 13.72 -3.67
N LEU A 183 2.33 13.18 -4.84
CA LEU A 183 3.32 12.12 -4.97
C LEU A 183 4.71 12.74 -5.20
N LEU A 184 5.59 12.56 -4.22
CA LEU A 184 6.98 12.99 -4.33
C LEU A 184 7.80 11.83 -4.87
N LYS A 185 8.21 11.92 -6.12
CA LYS A 185 9.11 10.93 -6.74
C LYS A 185 10.55 11.29 -6.44
N SER A 186 11.35 10.29 -6.08
CA SER A 186 12.80 10.36 -5.95
C SER A 186 13.42 9.13 -6.58
N ASP A 187 14.73 9.13 -6.78
CA ASP A 187 15.46 7.93 -7.26
C ASP A 187 15.25 6.71 -6.36
N GLY A 188 14.92 6.92 -5.09
CA GLY A 188 14.62 5.86 -4.11
C GLY A 188 13.16 5.39 -4.09
N GLY A 189 12.25 5.96 -4.88
CA GLY A 189 10.84 5.56 -4.91
C GLY A 189 9.85 6.72 -4.80
N THR A 190 8.60 6.40 -4.41
CA THR A 190 7.51 7.36 -4.32
C THR A 190 7.08 7.55 -2.87
N LEU A 191 7.12 8.77 -2.38
CA LEU A 191 6.53 9.18 -1.09
C LEU A 191 5.19 9.88 -1.35
N VAL A 192 4.21 9.63 -0.49
CA VAL A 192 2.90 10.27 -0.49
C VAL A 192 2.87 11.31 0.62
N LYS A 193 2.47 12.55 0.32
CA LYS A 193 2.38 13.65 1.26
C LYS A 193 1.00 14.31 1.20
#